data_9470a12b42ac8aa087824fef714f4d74
#
_entry.id   9470a12b42ac8aa087824fef714f4d74
#
_cell.length_a   1.000
_cell.length_b   1.000
_cell.length_c   1.000
_cell.angle_alpha   90.00
_cell.angle_beta   90.00
_cell.angle_gamma   90.00
#
_symmetry.space_group_name_H-M   'P 1'
#
loop_
_entity.id
_entity.type
_entity.pdbx_description
1 polymer ?
#
loop_
_entity_poly.entity_id
_entity_poly.type
_entity_poly.pdbx_seq_one_letter_code
_entity_poly.pdbx_strand_id
1 'polypeptide(L)'
;MENQTPERRQRVLSAIQPTAIPTLGNYLGALRNWKAMSDDYDCVYAVADLHAITVRQDPATLRRQTMEAFALLLSIGLDPDKNVVFVQSHVNTHAQLAWILDCYTQFGEASRMTQFKDKSQKHADNVNVGLFAYPVLMAADILLYQANYVPIGEDQKQHLEITRNIAERFNGIYGNTFTIPEPFIGKVGARIMSLQNPNQKMSKSDPNPKASVSILDEPSVIMKKFKSAVTDSEAVVRYGEGKDGINNLMSIYSCCTGASFDEIEREFEGKGYGDFKTKVGEAVIEELIPVRENFNRIVNDKAYLTECMAKGAETAQRISERTLNK
;
A
#
# COMPACT_ATOMS: atom_id res chain seq x y z
N MET A 1 27.91 -19.98 29.20
CA MET A 1 26.93 -18.96 28.78
C MET A 1 27.03 -18.91 27.25
N GLU A 2 26.12 -19.58 26.59
CA GLU A 2 26.01 -19.55 25.13
C GLU A 2 25.61 -18.13 24.71
N ASN A 3 26.49 -17.48 23.96
CA ASN A 3 26.18 -16.23 23.27
C ASN A 3 25.10 -16.52 22.21
N GLN A 4 23.84 -16.43 22.56
CA GLN A 4 22.77 -16.38 21.59
C GLN A 4 22.96 -15.06 20.83
N THR A 5 23.48 -15.14 19.61
CA THR A 5 23.40 -14.06 18.64
C THR A 5 21.93 -13.68 18.52
N PRO A 6 21.55 -12.41 18.72
CA PRO A 6 20.14 -12.03 18.62
C PRO A 6 19.62 -12.46 17.25
N GLU A 7 18.55 -13.23 17.24
CA GLU A 7 17.90 -13.73 16.03
C GLU A 7 17.54 -12.50 15.17
N ARG A 8 18.10 -12.44 13.96
CA ARG A 8 17.91 -11.29 13.08
C ARG A 8 16.43 -11.21 12.71
N ARG A 9 15.76 -10.09 13.02
CA ARG A 9 14.37 -9.86 12.65
C ARG A 9 14.18 -10.13 11.16
N GLN A 10 13.10 -10.82 10.82
CA GLN A 10 12.75 -11.08 9.43
C GLN A 10 12.38 -9.77 8.74
N ARG A 11 12.79 -9.64 7.48
CA ARG A 11 12.59 -8.40 6.72
C ARG A 11 11.29 -8.42 5.94
N VAL A 12 10.57 -7.31 6.03
CA VAL A 12 9.36 -7.03 5.25
C VAL A 12 9.62 -5.86 4.33
N LEU A 13 9.24 -6.01 3.05
CA LEU A 13 9.30 -4.91 2.09
C LEU A 13 7.89 -4.57 1.60
N SER A 14 7.58 -3.28 1.58
CA SER A 14 6.35 -2.77 0.98
C SER A 14 6.58 -1.46 0.26
N ALA A 15 5.77 -1.16 -0.75
CA ALA A 15 5.92 0.06 -1.53
C ALA A 15 4.58 0.65 -1.95
N ILE A 16 4.55 1.97 -2.14
CA ILE A 16 3.42 2.67 -2.74
C ILE A 16 3.88 3.47 -3.97
N GLN A 17 3.03 3.50 -5.00
CA GLN A 17 3.26 4.38 -6.13
C GLN A 17 2.80 5.82 -5.80
N PRO A 18 3.56 6.86 -6.21
CA PRO A 18 3.22 8.26 -5.95
C PRO A 18 2.20 8.79 -6.98
N THR A 19 1.12 8.06 -7.22
CA THR A 19 0.15 8.40 -8.29
C THR A 19 -1.12 9.06 -7.81
N ALA A 20 -1.46 8.95 -6.55
CA ALA A 20 -2.55 9.68 -5.87
C ALA A 20 -2.55 9.39 -4.36
N ILE A 21 -3.23 10.26 -3.62
CA ILE A 21 -3.50 10.06 -2.19
C ILE A 21 -4.32 8.78 -1.99
N PRO A 22 -3.93 7.90 -1.04
CA PRO A 22 -4.68 6.70 -0.71
C PRO A 22 -6.09 6.99 -0.21
N THR A 23 -6.99 6.04 -0.46
CA THR A 23 -8.33 6.06 0.12
C THR A 23 -8.33 5.47 1.53
N LEU A 24 -9.43 5.70 2.27
CA LEU A 24 -9.71 5.02 3.54
C LEU A 24 -9.58 3.49 3.41
N GLY A 25 -10.01 2.93 2.27
CA GLY A 25 -9.89 1.49 2.00
C GLY A 25 -8.43 1.03 1.89
N ASN A 26 -7.54 1.84 1.30
CA ASN A 26 -6.11 1.54 1.28
C ASN A 26 -5.49 1.66 2.69
N TYR A 27 -5.92 2.66 3.45
CA TYR A 27 -5.42 2.90 4.80
C TYR A 27 -5.80 1.78 5.76
N LEU A 28 -7.09 1.50 5.91
CA LEU A 28 -7.58 0.45 6.81
C LEU A 28 -7.18 -0.96 6.35
N GLY A 29 -7.07 -1.16 5.03
CA GLY A 29 -6.71 -2.45 4.46
C GLY A 29 -5.23 -2.80 4.51
N ALA A 30 -4.34 -1.79 4.51
CA ALA A 30 -2.90 -2.02 4.42
C ALA A 30 -2.07 -1.03 5.25
N LEU A 31 -2.13 0.28 4.96
CA LEU A 31 -1.15 1.25 5.45
C LEU A 31 -1.10 1.36 6.97
N ARG A 32 -2.24 1.29 7.65
CA ARG A 32 -2.32 1.30 9.11
C ARG A 32 -1.52 0.17 9.76
N ASN A 33 -1.50 -0.99 9.12
CA ASN A 33 -0.78 -2.16 9.64
C ASN A 33 0.74 -2.03 9.50
N TRP A 34 1.24 -1.17 8.61
CA TRP A 34 2.67 -0.99 8.42
C TRP A 34 3.38 -0.46 9.66
N LYS A 35 2.73 0.44 10.40
CA LYS A 35 3.27 0.92 11.68
C LYS A 35 3.42 -0.22 12.69
N ALA A 36 2.38 -1.05 12.84
CA ALA A 36 2.41 -2.18 13.77
C ALA A 36 3.48 -3.22 13.38
N MET A 37 3.69 -3.44 12.07
CA MET A 37 4.73 -4.36 11.59
C MET A 37 6.14 -3.92 11.98
N SER A 38 6.39 -2.62 12.12
CA SER A 38 7.70 -2.07 12.48
C SER A 38 8.19 -2.47 13.87
N ASP A 39 7.29 -2.93 14.74
CA ASP A 39 7.65 -3.38 16.09
C ASP A 39 8.23 -4.81 16.07
N ASP A 40 7.77 -5.66 15.14
CA ASP A 40 8.12 -7.08 15.08
C ASP A 40 9.13 -7.41 13.97
N TYR A 41 9.19 -6.61 12.91
CA TYR A 41 9.96 -6.88 11.68
C TYR A 41 10.99 -5.78 11.39
N ASP A 42 12.00 -6.14 10.57
CA ASP A 42 12.93 -5.21 9.93
C ASP A 42 12.25 -4.68 8.66
N CYS A 43 11.63 -3.49 8.75
CA CYS A 43 10.75 -2.99 7.70
C CYS A 43 11.46 -2.03 6.74
N VAL A 44 11.21 -2.26 5.44
CA VAL A 44 11.68 -1.44 4.32
C VAL A 44 10.47 -0.94 3.53
N TYR A 45 10.33 0.38 3.44
CA TYR A 45 9.20 1.03 2.78
C TYR A 45 9.69 1.95 1.66
N ALA A 46 9.11 1.83 0.48
CA ALA A 46 9.52 2.61 -0.68
C ALA A 46 8.38 3.42 -1.30
N VAL A 47 8.71 4.60 -1.78
CA VAL A 47 7.90 5.30 -2.78
C VAL A 47 8.39 4.85 -4.16
N ALA A 48 7.56 4.09 -4.86
CA ALA A 48 7.89 3.39 -6.11
C ALA A 48 7.65 4.31 -7.32
N ASP A 49 8.46 5.34 -7.48
CA ASP A 49 8.34 6.36 -8.54
C ASP A 49 8.81 5.86 -9.90
N LEU A 50 9.76 4.91 -9.97
CA LEU A 50 10.13 4.27 -11.24
C LEU A 50 8.98 3.42 -11.82
N HIS A 51 8.14 2.83 -10.98
CA HIS A 51 6.94 2.15 -11.45
C HIS A 51 5.88 3.13 -11.96
N ALA A 52 5.84 4.36 -11.45
CA ALA A 52 4.89 5.37 -11.89
C ALA A 52 5.14 5.80 -13.34
N ILE A 53 6.39 5.85 -13.80
CA ILE A 53 6.75 6.30 -15.15
C ILE A 53 6.47 5.28 -16.25
N THR A 54 6.02 4.06 -15.91
CA THR A 54 5.49 3.10 -16.90
C THR A 54 4.26 3.63 -17.64
N VAL A 55 3.59 4.61 -17.06
CA VAL A 55 2.57 5.45 -17.69
C VAL A 55 3.09 6.88 -17.72
N ARG A 56 2.85 7.61 -18.83
CA ARG A 56 3.33 8.98 -18.95
C ARG A 56 2.86 9.86 -17.80
N GLN A 57 3.80 10.56 -17.18
CA GLN A 57 3.58 11.48 -16.07
C GLN A 57 4.06 12.89 -16.46
N ASP A 58 3.36 13.91 -15.98
CA ASP A 58 3.91 15.25 -15.97
C ASP A 58 5.03 15.33 -14.92
N PRO A 59 6.25 15.80 -15.29
CA PRO A 59 7.39 15.77 -14.40
C PRO A 59 7.22 16.59 -13.12
N ALA A 60 6.53 17.73 -13.19
CA ALA A 60 6.30 18.58 -12.03
C ALA A 60 5.30 17.93 -11.06
N THR A 61 4.26 17.32 -11.62
CA THR A 61 3.25 16.56 -10.87
C THR A 61 3.88 15.33 -10.22
N LEU A 62 4.70 14.56 -10.93
CA LEU A 62 5.36 13.38 -10.37
C LEU A 62 6.28 13.76 -9.20
N ARG A 63 7.12 14.80 -9.34
CA ARG A 63 7.98 15.27 -8.25
C ARG A 63 7.18 15.66 -7.01
N ARG A 64 6.10 16.42 -7.18
CA ARG A 64 5.23 16.79 -6.08
C ARG A 64 4.60 15.58 -5.42
N GLN A 65 4.01 14.68 -6.20
CA GLN A 65 3.36 13.46 -5.70
C GLN A 65 4.34 12.51 -5.01
N THR A 66 5.59 12.44 -5.48
CA THR A 66 6.64 11.64 -4.82
C THR A 66 6.95 12.19 -3.42
N MET A 67 7.08 13.51 -3.27
CA MET A 67 7.27 14.14 -1.96
C MET A 67 6.05 13.97 -1.07
N GLU A 68 4.83 14.15 -1.60
CA GLU A 68 3.58 13.93 -0.87
C GLU A 68 3.43 12.47 -0.41
N ALA A 69 3.75 11.50 -1.27
CA ALA A 69 3.71 10.09 -0.91
C ALA A 69 4.74 9.74 0.19
N PHE A 70 5.95 10.32 0.13
CA PHE A 70 6.94 10.14 1.17
C PHE A 70 6.50 10.78 2.50
N ALA A 71 5.99 12.00 2.47
CA ALA A 71 5.43 12.68 3.64
C ALA A 71 4.27 11.88 4.25
N LEU A 72 3.44 11.25 3.40
CA LEU A 72 2.36 10.40 3.84
C LEU A 72 2.86 9.17 4.59
N LEU A 73 3.90 8.50 4.10
CA LEU A 73 4.51 7.36 4.80
C LEU A 73 4.97 7.73 6.20
N LEU A 74 5.57 8.90 6.37
CA LEU A 74 5.94 9.41 7.70
C LEU A 74 4.70 9.76 8.54
N SER A 75 3.65 10.32 7.92
CA SER A 75 2.45 10.79 8.62
C SER A 75 1.59 9.67 9.20
N ILE A 76 1.61 8.48 8.60
CA ILE A 76 0.95 7.28 9.14
C ILE A 76 1.72 6.64 10.31
N GLY A 77 2.85 7.23 10.69
CA GLY A 77 3.64 6.85 11.86
C GLY A 77 4.84 5.93 11.56
N LEU A 78 5.30 5.87 10.32
CA LEU A 78 6.57 5.21 10.01
C LEU A 78 7.74 6.11 10.45
N ASP A 79 8.44 5.64 11.49
CA ASP A 79 9.59 6.34 12.06
C ASP A 79 10.83 6.11 11.18
N PRO A 80 11.42 7.16 10.56
CA PRO A 80 12.57 7.03 9.68
C PRO A 80 13.87 6.66 10.42
N ASP A 81 13.88 6.69 11.76
CA ASP A 81 15.01 6.23 12.56
C ASP A 81 14.96 4.72 12.85
N LYS A 82 13.77 4.14 12.79
CA LYS A 82 13.54 2.71 13.02
C LYS A 82 13.37 1.92 11.74
N ASN A 83 12.86 2.55 10.69
CA ASN A 83 12.53 1.91 9.42
C ASN A 83 13.38 2.49 8.29
N VAL A 84 13.61 1.70 7.26
CA VAL A 84 14.17 2.20 6.01
C VAL A 84 13.02 2.72 5.15
N VAL A 85 12.89 4.06 5.07
CA VAL A 85 11.88 4.72 4.23
C VAL A 85 12.58 5.53 3.16
N PHE A 86 12.36 5.24 1.87
CA PHE A 86 13.12 5.87 0.79
C PHE A 86 12.29 6.05 -0.49
N VAL A 87 12.83 6.83 -1.43
CA VAL A 87 12.31 6.97 -2.80
C VAL A 87 13.11 6.06 -3.70
N GLN A 88 12.44 5.21 -4.47
CA GLN A 88 13.04 4.16 -5.30
C GLN A 88 14.09 4.71 -6.27
N SER A 89 13.81 5.81 -6.97
CA SER A 89 14.73 6.41 -7.93
C SER A 89 16.00 7.03 -7.30
N HIS A 90 16.01 7.23 -5.99
CA HIS A 90 17.20 7.69 -5.28
C HIS A 90 18.23 6.58 -5.01
N VAL A 91 17.90 5.34 -5.36
CA VAL A 91 18.72 4.14 -5.12
C VAL A 91 18.95 3.41 -6.45
N ASN A 92 20.11 3.63 -7.04
CA ASN A 92 20.43 3.18 -8.42
C ASN A 92 20.41 1.66 -8.61
N THR A 93 20.65 0.90 -7.56
CA THR A 93 20.73 -0.57 -7.59
C THR A 93 19.44 -1.23 -8.09
N HIS A 94 18.27 -0.58 -7.93
CA HIS A 94 16.99 -1.09 -8.42
C HIS A 94 17.01 -1.30 -9.94
N ALA A 95 17.40 -0.28 -10.69
CA ALA A 95 17.49 -0.36 -12.14
C ALA A 95 18.62 -1.31 -12.59
N GLN A 96 19.72 -1.35 -11.86
CA GLN A 96 20.84 -2.25 -12.17
C GLN A 96 20.46 -3.72 -12.00
N LEU A 97 19.85 -4.09 -10.85
CA LEU A 97 19.40 -5.46 -10.65
C LEU A 97 18.25 -5.82 -11.59
N ALA A 98 17.32 -4.89 -11.85
CA ALA A 98 16.24 -5.14 -12.80
C ALA A 98 16.78 -5.55 -14.18
N TRP A 99 17.80 -4.84 -14.69
CA TRP A 99 18.44 -5.22 -15.94
C TRP A 99 19.06 -6.62 -15.89
N ILE A 100 19.74 -6.96 -14.80
CA ILE A 100 20.31 -8.31 -14.64
C ILE A 100 19.19 -9.34 -14.67
N LEU A 101 18.14 -9.14 -13.87
CA LEU A 101 17.02 -10.08 -13.77
C LEU A 101 16.19 -10.19 -15.08
N ASP A 102 16.12 -9.14 -15.89
CA ASP A 102 15.52 -9.20 -17.23
C ASP A 102 16.23 -10.25 -18.11
N CYS A 103 17.55 -10.40 -17.97
CA CYS A 103 18.31 -11.43 -18.69
C CYS A 103 18.05 -12.86 -18.17
N TYR A 104 17.44 -13.02 -17.00
CA TYR A 104 17.09 -14.32 -16.39
C TYR A 104 15.56 -14.56 -16.36
N THR A 105 14.77 -13.62 -16.85
CA THR A 105 13.32 -13.74 -16.94
C THR A 105 12.91 -14.27 -18.31
N GLN A 106 12.11 -15.33 -18.32
CA GLN A 106 11.65 -15.89 -19.58
C GLN A 106 10.55 -15.02 -20.18
N PHE A 107 10.67 -14.66 -21.47
CA PHE A 107 9.70 -13.85 -22.19
C PHE A 107 8.26 -14.40 -22.09
N GLY A 108 8.11 -15.73 -22.23
CA GLY A 108 6.81 -16.40 -22.12
C GLY A 108 6.18 -16.30 -20.73
N GLU A 109 6.99 -16.16 -19.68
CA GLU A 109 6.54 -15.96 -18.29
C GLU A 109 6.05 -14.51 -18.10
N ALA A 110 6.85 -13.53 -18.51
CA ALA A 110 6.49 -12.12 -18.44
C ALA A 110 5.25 -11.79 -19.29
N SER A 111 5.11 -12.39 -20.47
CA SER A 111 3.98 -12.13 -21.39
C SER A 111 2.63 -12.69 -20.90
N ARG A 112 2.63 -13.62 -19.95
CA ARG A 112 1.41 -14.17 -19.34
C ARG A 112 0.86 -13.34 -18.18
N MET A 113 1.57 -12.28 -17.74
CA MET A 113 1.13 -11.42 -16.67
C MET A 113 -0.22 -10.77 -16.98
N THR A 114 -1.22 -11.01 -16.14
CA THR A 114 -2.59 -10.48 -16.33
C THR A 114 -2.62 -8.96 -16.25
N GLN A 115 -1.88 -8.39 -15.32
CA GLN A 115 -1.76 -6.93 -15.15
C GLN A 115 -1.17 -6.23 -16.38
N PHE A 116 -0.25 -6.87 -17.12
CA PHE A 116 0.24 -6.34 -18.38
C PHE A 116 -0.88 -6.23 -19.40
N LYS A 117 -1.70 -7.28 -19.53
CA LYS A 117 -2.83 -7.31 -20.47
C LYS A 117 -3.86 -6.23 -20.15
N ASP A 118 -4.24 -6.12 -18.88
CA ASP A 118 -5.22 -5.12 -18.42
C ASP A 118 -4.73 -3.68 -18.61
N LYS A 119 -3.47 -3.39 -18.28
CA LYS A 119 -2.89 -2.06 -18.44
C LYS A 119 -2.67 -1.70 -19.91
N SER A 120 -2.28 -2.67 -20.74
CA SER A 120 -2.12 -2.47 -22.19
C SER A 120 -3.44 -2.12 -22.86
N GLN A 121 -4.56 -2.67 -22.40
CA GLN A 121 -5.89 -2.30 -22.90
C GLN A 121 -6.30 -0.89 -22.45
N LYS A 122 -6.01 -0.52 -21.20
CA LYS A 122 -6.36 0.80 -20.64
C LYS A 122 -5.50 1.94 -21.22
N HIS A 123 -4.29 1.65 -21.65
CA HIS A 123 -3.31 2.60 -22.18
C HIS A 123 -2.83 2.18 -23.58
N ALA A 124 -3.77 1.80 -24.43
CA ALA A 124 -3.47 1.27 -25.78
C ALA A 124 -2.66 2.21 -26.68
N ASP A 125 -2.72 3.50 -26.40
CA ASP A 125 -1.97 4.56 -27.08
C ASP A 125 -0.49 4.66 -26.64
N ASN A 126 -0.11 4.03 -25.53
CA ASN A 126 1.23 4.11 -24.96
C ASN A 126 1.67 2.81 -24.29
N VAL A 127 1.59 1.70 -24.99
CA VAL A 127 2.15 0.41 -24.54
C VAL A 127 3.66 0.43 -24.77
N ASN A 128 4.43 0.54 -23.71
CA ASN A 128 5.89 0.65 -23.75
C ASN A 128 6.58 -0.56 -23.06
N VAL A 129 7.90 -0.71 -23.29
CA VAL A 129 8.69 -1.80 -22.72
C VAL A 129 8.69 -1.79 -21.19
N GLY A 130 8.69 -0.61 -20.57
CA GLY A 130 8.60 -0.50 -19.11
C GLY A 130 7.31 -1.10 -18.55
N LEU A 131 6.19 -0.97 -19.29
CA LEU A 131 4.93 -1.60 -18.92
C LEU A 131 4.99 -3.14 -19.02
N PHE A 132 5.84 -3.68 -19.86
CA PHE A 132 6.10 -5.12 -19.97
C PHE A 132 7.07 -5.61 -18.88
N ALA A 133 8.15 -4.85 -18.62
CA ALA A 133 9.26 -5.25 -17.77
C ALA A 133 9.05 -4.89 -16.26
N TYR A 134 8.05 -4.07 -15.91
CA TYR A 134 7.89 -3.64 -14.50
C TYR A 134 7.75 -4.79 -13.47
N PRO A 135 7.25 -6.00 -13.79
CA PRO A 135 7.24 -7.10 -12.82
C PRO A 135 8.67 -7.54 -12.44
N VAL A 136 9.62 -7.39 -13.35
CA VAL A 136 11.05 -7.68 -13.09
C VAL A 136 11.67 -6.58 -12.25
N LEU A 137 11.31 -5.32 -12.48
CA LEU A 137 11.69 -4.22 -11.59
C LEU A 137 11.14 -4.45 -10.16
N MET A 138 9.89 -4.90 -10.03
CA MET A 138 9.33 -5.27 -8.72
C MET A 138 10.09 -6.43 -8.08
N ALA A 139 10.51 -7.42 -8.86
CA ALA A 139 11.37 -8.50 -8.36
C ALA A 139 12.71 -7.95 -7.85
N ALA A 140 13.34 -7.02 -8.58
CA ALA A 140 14.55 -6.34 -8.13
C ALA A 140 14.33 -5.56 -6.82
N ASP A 141 13.22 -4.83 -6.70
CA ASP A 141 12.86 -4.10 -5.48
C ASP A 141 12.86 -5.01 -4.24
N ILE A 142 12.28 -6.21 -4.38
CA ILE A 142 12.13 -7.19 -3.31
C ILE A 142 13.46 -7.89 -2.99
N LEU A 143 14.15 -8.36 -4.03
CA LEU A 143 15.34 -9.21 -3.90
C LEU A 143 16.56 -8.43 -3.43
N LEU A 144 16.71 -7.14 -3.79
CA LEU A 144 17.78 -6.28 -3.30
C LEU A 144 17.88 -6.23 -1.78
N TYR A 145 16.75 -6.20 -1.12
CA TYR A 145 16.70 -6.10 0.34
C TYR A 145 16.64 -7.45 1.04
N GLN A 146 16.74 -8.57 0.31
CA GLN A 146 16.62 -9.91 0.89
C GLN A 146 15.35 -10.05 1.73
N ALA A 147 14.22 -9.54 1.22
CA ALA A 147 12.96 -9.55 1.95
C ALA A 147 12.47 -10.99 2.18
N ASN A 148 12.09 -11.30 3.42
CA ASN A 148 11.47 -12.56 3.79
C ASN A 148 9.98 -12.54 3.43
N TYR A 149 9.35 -11.38 3.63
CA TYR A 149 7.91 -11.22 3.43
C TYR A 149 7.57 -9.97 2.61
N VAL A 150 6.51 -10.09 1.82
CA VAL A 150 5.93 -8.98 1.07
C VAL A 150 4.43 -8.95 1.33
N PRO A 151 3.88 -7.89 1.96
CA PRO A 151 2.44 -7.71 2.12
C PRO A 151 1.81 -7.42 0.76
N ILE A 152 1.00 -8.34 0.28
CA ILE A 152 0.36 -8.24 -1.04
C ILE A 152 -1.14 -8.48 -0.96
N GLY A 153 -1.90 -7.78 -1.81
CA GLY A 153 -3.28 -8.13 -2.12
C GLY A 153 -3.37 -9.24 -3.17
N GLU A 154 -4.56 -9.76 -3.38
CA GLU A 154 -4.85 -10.81 -4.37
C GLU A 154 -4.32 -10.47 -5.78
N ASP A 155 -4.44 -9.20 -6.18
CA ASP A 155 -4.00 -8.68 -7.48
C ASP A 155 -2.48 -8.68 -7.67
N GLN A 156 -1.70 -8.83 -6.60
CA GLN A 156 -0.24 -8.85 -6.62
C GLN A 156 0.36 -10.26 -6.48
N LYS A 157 -0.47 -11.29 -6.28
CA LYS A 157 0.03 -12.68 -6.12
C LYS A 157 0.89 -13.12 -7.28
N GLN A 158 0.46 -12.85 -8.52
CA GLN A 158 1.21 -13.22 -9.72
C GLN A 158 2.58 -12.52 -9.82
N HIS A 159 2.68 -11.27 -9.33
CA HIS A 159 3.95 -10.56 -9.27
C HIS A 159 4.91 -11.18 -8.24
N LEU A 160 4.41 -11.64 -7.11
CA LEU A 160 5.25 -12.33 -6.14
C LEU A 160 5.69 -13.71 -6.66
N GLU A 161 4.82 -14.43 -7.38
CA GLU A 161 5.18 -15.71 -8.00
C GLU A 161 6.31 -15.54 -9.03
N ILE A 162 6.24 -14.56 -9.93
CA ILE A 162 7.32 -14.34 -10.89
C ILE A 162 8.62 -13.92 -10.18
N THR A 163 8.54 -13.15 -9.11
CA THR A 163 9.69 -12.80 -8.26
C THR A 163 10.35 -14.05 -7.68
N ARG A 164 9.57 -14.97 -7.14
CA ARG A 164 10.04 -16.26 -6.58
C ARG A 164 10.70 -17.11 -7.67
N ASN A 165 10.05 -17.27 -8.80
CA ASN A 165 10.56 -18.06 -9.93
C ASN A 165 11.91 -17.52 -10.44
N ILE A 166 12.05 -16.19 -10.54
CA ILE A 166 13.31 -15.54 -10.92
C ILE A 166 14.39 -15.82 -9.86
N ALA A 167 14.07 -15.65 -8.57
CA ALA A 167 15.02 -15.91 -7.47
C ALA A 167 15.46 -17.37 -7.41
N GLU A 168 14.54 -18.32 -7.55
CA GLU A 168 14.83 -19.76 -7.58
C GLU A 168 15.73 -20.13 -8.76
N ARG A 169 15.41 -19.62 -9.96
CA ARG A 169 16.20 -19.85 -11.17
C ARG A 169 17.62 -19.28 -11.01
N PHE A 170 17.75 -18.06 -10.50
CA PHE A 170 19.04 -17.43 -10.29
C PHE A 170 19.86 -18.16 -9.24
N ASN A 171 19.25 -18.53 -8.12
CA ASN A 171 19.89 -19.32 -7.07
C ASN A 171 20.32 -20.72 -7.56
N GLY A 172 19.55 -21.33 -8.45
CA GLY A 172 19.91 -22.62 -9.04
C GLY A 172 21.17 -22.58 -9.91
N ILE A 173 21.50 -21.41 -10.49
CA ILE A 173 22.66 -21.21 -11.34
C ILE A 173 23.89 -20.76 -10.52
N TYR A 174 23.69 -19.81 -9.59
CA TYR A 174 24.79 -19.10 -8.91
C TYR A 174 24.90 -19.39 -7.40
N GLY A 175 24.07 -20.29 -6.87
CA GLY A 175 23.98 -20.56 -5.44
C GLY A 175 23.07 -19.57 -4.71
N ASN A 176 23.00 -19.68 -3.38
CA ASN A 176 22.07 -18.93 -2.52
C ASN A 176 22.37 -17.41 -2.53
N THR A 177 22.02 -16.74 -3.60
CA THR A 177 22.20 -15.29 -3.78
C THR A 177 21.02 -14.51 -3.19
N PHE A 178 19.80 -14.92 -3.46
CA PHE A 178 18.58 -14.24 -3.03
C PHE A 178 17.80 -15.05 -1.99
N THR A 179 17.25 -14.36 -1.01
CA THR A 179 16.16 -14.88 -0.18
C THR A 179 14.90 -15.00 -1.03
N ILE A 180 14.25 -16.15 -1.01
CA ILE A 180 12.98 -16.35 -1.72
C ILE A 180 11.87 -15.76 -0.86
N PRO A 181 11.16 -14.71 -1.33
CA PRO A 181 10.17 -14.03 -0.52
C PRO A 181 8.87 -14.84 -0.40
N GLU A 182 8.19 -14.71 0.74
CA GLU A 182 6.87 -15.26 0.98
C GLU A 182 5.81 -14.15 1.08
N PRO A 183 4.54 -14.44 0.73
CA PRO A 183 3.47 -13.50 0.97
C PRO A 183 3.32 -13.27 2.48
N PHE A 184 3.21 -12.02 2.90
CA PHE A 184 2.89 -11.72 4.29
C PHE A 184 1.41 -11.96 4.53
N ILE A 185 1.12 -13.03 5.28
CA ILE A 185 -0.23 -13.38 5.72
C ILE A 185 -0.43 -12.75 7.09
N GLY A 186 -0.56 -11.43 7.14
CA GLY A 186 -0.98 -10.71 8.35
C GLY A 186 -2.49 -10.80 8.55
N LYS A 187 -2.98 -10.22 9.66
CA LYS A 187 -4.42 -9.99 9.79
C LYS A 187 -4.88 -9.19 8.58
N VAL A 188 -5.66 -9.83 7.71
CA VAL A 188 -6.16 -9.22 6.48
C VAL A 188 -6.94 -7.97 6.89
N GLY A 189 -6.46 -6.80 6.47
CA GLY A 189 -7.20 -5.57 6.66
C GLY A 189 -8.57 -5.69 5.98
N ALA A 190 -9.57 -5.04 6.53
CA ALA A 190 -10.91 -5.13 5.99
C ALA A 190 -10.95 -4.66 4.54
N ARG A 191 -11.66 -5.41 3.70
CA ARG A 191 -11.95 -5.00 2.33
C ARG A 191 -13.05 -3.94 2.35
N ILE A 192 -12.65 -2.68 2.27
CA ILE A 192 -13.58 -1.55 2.27
C ILE A 192 -14.15 -1.34 0.87
N MET A 193 -15.47 -1.25 0.80
CA MET A 193 -16.20 -1.08 -0.45
C MET A 193 -16.55 0.40 -0.68
N SER A 194 -16.92 0.74 -1.92
CA SER A 194 -17.39 2.07 -2.30
C SER A 194 -18.60 2.49 -1.47
N LEU A 195 -18.67 3.75 -1.05
CA LEU A 195 -19.82 4.29 -0.31
C LEU A 195 -21.07 4.46 -1.19
N GLN A 196 -20.90 4.46 -2.51
CA GLN A 196 -22.00 4.65 -3.47
C GLN A 196 -22.35 3.37 -4.23
N ASN A 197 -21.42 2.43 -4.31
CA ASN A 197 -21.64 1.10 -4.89
C ASN A 197 -20.97 0.03 -4.04
N PRO A 198 -21.61 -0.47 -2.98
CA PRO A 198 -21.00 -1.38 -2.01
C PRO A 198 -20.63 -2.76 -2.58
N ASN A 199 -20.95 -3.05 -3.83
CA ASN A 199 -20.49 -4.25 -4.53
C ASN A 199 -19.10 -4.07 -5.19
N GLN A 200 -18.57 -2.84 -5.21
CA GLN A 200 -17.27 -2.54 -5.76
C GLN A 200 -16.30 -2.07 -4.67
N LYS A 201 -15.03 -2.49 -4.76
CA LYS A 201 -13.98 -2.01 -3.85
C LYS A 201 -13.84 -0.49 -3.95
N MET A 202 -13.67 0.18 -2.81
CA MET A 202 -13.39 1.62 -2.77
C MET A 202 -12.15 1.93 -3.62
N SER A 203 -12.32 2.82 -4.59
CA SER A 203 -11.27 3.20 -5.54
C SER A 203 -11.14 4.71 -5.67
N LYS A 204 -9.90 5.18 -5.74
CA LYS A 204 -9.57 6.59 -6.02
C LYS A 204 -9.94 7.02 -7.44
N SER A 205 -10.07 6.08 -8.37
CA SER A 205 -10.43 6.33 -9.77
C SER A 205 -11.94 6.26 -10.05
N ASP A 206 -12.77 6.14 -9.00
CA ASP A 206 -14.22 6.18 -9.17
C ASP A 206 -14.63 7.59 -9.66
N PRO A 207 -15.42 7.69 -10.75
CA PRO A 207 -15.86 8.98 -11.28
C PRO A 207 -16.81 9.73 -10.31
N ASN A 208 -17.46 9.02 -9.37
CA ASN A 208 -18.27 9.64 -8.35
C ASN A 208 -17.42 10.05 -7.13
N PRO A 209 -17.20 11.35 -6.87
CA PRO A 209 -16.35 11.82 -5.76
C PRO A 209 -16.90 11.44 -4.37
N LYS A 210 -18.17 11.01 -4.26
CA LYS A 210 -18.78 10.52 -3.01
C LYS A 210 -18.50 9.04 -2.75
N ALA A 211 -18.00 8.32 -3.75
CA ALA A 211 -17.79 6.88 -3.68
C ALA A 211 -16.60 6.49 -2.79
N SER A 212 -15.62 7.37 -2.65
CA SER A 212 -14.39 7.13 -1.89
C SER A 212 -14.08 8.28 -0.92
N VAL A 213 -13.44 7.93 0.20
CA VAL A 213 -12.88 8.87 1.17
C VAL A 213 -11.37 8.88 1.00
N SER A 214 -10.79 10.07 0.73
CA SER A 214 -9.34 10.27 0.82
C SER A 214 -8.92 10.37 2.28
N ILE A 215 -7.77 9.81 2.65
CA ILE A 215 -7.27 9.91 4.03
C ILE A 215 -6.85 11.33 4.43
N LEU A 216 -6.78 12.24 3.47
CA LEU A 216 -6.53 13.67 3.70
C LEU A 216 -7.77 14.56 3.51
N ASP A 217 -8.95 13.96 3.31
CA ASP A 217 -10.20 14.72 3.23
C ASP A 217 -10.45 15.52 4.52
N GLU A 218 -11.02 16.72 4.35
CA GLU A 218 -11.46 17.54 5.48
C GLU A 218 -12.60 16.84 6.26
N PRO A 219 -12.67 16.97 7.58
CA PRO A 219 -13.71 16.33 8.41
C PRO A 219 -15.12 16.58 7.90
N SER A 220 -15.43 17.81 7.45
CA SER A 220 -16.73 18.14 6.89
C SER A 220 -17.03 17.41 5.57
N VAL A 221 -16.01 17.10 4.77
CA VAL A 221 -16.13 16.34 3.52
C VAL A 221 -16.36 14.87 3.84
N ILE A 222 -15.60 14.30 4.78
CA ILE A 222 -15.78 12.93 5.27
C ILE A 222 -17.22 12.74 5.74
N MET A 223 -17.69 13.60 6.64
CA MET A 223 -19.05 13.52 7.16
C MET A 223 -20.12 13.58 6.07
N LYS A 224 -19.97 14.46 5.07
CA LYS A 224 -20.91 14.55 3.94
C LYS A 224 -20.93 13.26 3.13
N LYS A 225 -19.77 12.63 2.89
CA LYS A 225 -19.65 11.38 2.16
C LYS A 225 -20.36 10.25 2.90
N PHE A 226 -20.15 10.08 4.21
CA PHE A 226 -20.82 9.06 5.01
C PHE A 226 -22.32 9.27 5.11
N LYS A 227 -22.80 10.49 5.33
CA LYS A 227 -24.25 10.79 5.33
C LYS A 227 -24.93 10.43 4.02
N SER A 228 -24.21 10.51 2.88
CA SER A 228 -24.74 10.17 1.55
C SER A 228 -24.46 8.74 1.13
N ALA A 229 -23.81 7.91 1.97
CA ALA A 229 -23.54 6.51 1.65
C ALA A 229 -24.82 5.73 1.38
N VAL A 230 -24.76 4.83 0.40
CA VAL A 230 -25.90 3.99 0.01
C VAL A 230 -26.17 2.94 1.09
N THR A 231 -27.43 2.77 1.43
CA THR A 231 -27.95 1.77 2.39
C THR A 231 -29.26 1.19 1.85
N ASP A 232 -29.68 0.04 2.39
CA ASP A 232 -30.99 -0.55 2.10
C ASP A 232 -32.16 0.27 2.72
N SER A 233 -33.39 -0.21 2.55
CA SER A 233 -34.62 0.47 3.01
C SER A 233 -35.13 -0.03 4.36
N GLU A 234 -34.48 -1.04 5.00
CA GLU A 234 -35.01 -1.63 6.26
C GLU A 234 -34.82 -0.72 7.47
N ALA A 235 -33.89 0.24 7.39
CA ALA A 235 -33.53 1.15 8.48
C ALA A 235 -33.08 0.46 9.79
N VAL A 236 -32.57 -0.77 9.72
CA VAL A 236 -32.08 -1.56 10.84
C VAL A 236 -30.59 -1.85 10.67
N VAL A 237 -29.77 -1.43 11.63
CA VAL A 237 -28.32 -1.68 11.63
C VAL A 237 -28.09 -3.14 12.05
N ARG A 238 -27.88 -3.98 11.05
CA ARG A 238 -27.64 -5.42 11.21
C ARG A 238 -26.77 -5.92 10.06
N TYR A 239 -25.79 -6.74 10.37
CA TYR A 239 -24.98 -7.44 9.38
C TYR A 239 -25.79 -8.58 8.74
N GLY A 240 -25.80 -8.70 7.41
CA GLY A 240 -26.54 -9.77 6.76
C GLY A 240 -26.57 -9.70 5.25
N GLU A 241 -27.17 -10.71 4.66
CA GLU A 241 -27.38 -10.81 3.22
C GLU A 241 -28.30 -9.69 2.71
N GLY A 242 -27.97 -9.12 1.55
CA GLY A 242 -28.71 -8.02 0.95
C GLY A 242 -28.49 -6.65 1.59
N LYS A 243 -27.59 -6.54 2.58
CA LYS A 243 -27.27 -5.31 3.31
C LYS A 243 -25.89 -4.77 3.00
N ASP A 244 -25.43 -4.88 1.76
CA ASP A 244 -24.04 -4.59 1.36
C ASP A 244 -23.57 -3.20 1.82
N GLY A 245 -24.41 -2.18 1.73
CA GLY A 245 -24.10 -0.83 2.21
C GLY A 245 -23.90 -0.77 3.71
N ILE A 246 -24.78 -1.39 4.50
CA ILE A 246 -24.66 -1.45 5.95
C ILE A 246 -23.47 -2.33 6.36
N ASN A 247 -23.29 -3.48 5.74
CA ASN A 247 -22.15 -4.37 6.00
C ASN A 247 -20.83 -3.65 5.80
N ASN A 248 -20.71 -2.83 4.74
CA ASN A 248 -19.54 -1.99 4.50
C ASN A 248 -19.33 -0.94 5.60
N LEU A 249 -20.40 -0.23 5.99
CA LEU A 249 -20.31 0.78 7.06
C LEU A 249 -19.97 0.14 8.42
N MET A 250 -20.54 -1.03 8.75
CA MET A 250 -20.20 -1.79 9.96
C MET A 250 -18.74 -2.24 9.94
N SER A 251 -18.24 -2.70 8.78
CA SER A 251 -16.82 -3.05 8.62
C SER A 251 -15.89 -1.86 8.84
N ILE A 252 -16.24 -0.68 8.32
CA ILE A 252 -15.48 0.55 8.53
C ILE A 252 -15.50 0.93 10.01
N TYR A 253 -16.67 0.94 10.65
CA TYR A 253 -16.84 1.29 12.05
C TYR A 253 -16.05 0.33 12.96
N SER A 254 -16.19 -0.97 12.74
CA SER A 254 -15.41 -2.00 13.45
C SER A 254 -13.91 -1.80 13.30
N CYS A 255 -13.43 -1.47 12.10
CA CYS A 255 -12.00 -1.17 11.89
C CYS A 255 -11.51 0.03 12.69
N CYS A 256 -12.30 1.09 12.80
CA CYS A 256 -11.92 2.32 13.50
C CYS A 256 -12.04 2.18 15.02
N THR A 257 -13.06 1.49 15.52
CA THR A 257 -13.39 1.42 16.96
C THR A 257 -12.91 0.13 17.64
N GLY A 258 -12.66 -0.94 16.86
CA GLY A 258 -12.39 -2.28 17.38
C GLY A 258 -13.65 -3.04 17.83
N ALA A 259 -14.85 -2.44 17.74
CA ALA A 259 -16.10 -3.09 18.11
C ALA A 259 -16.43 -4.28 17.20
N SER A 260 -16.91 -5.37 17.76
CA SER A 260 -17.46 -6.50 17.01
C SER A 260 -18.81 -6.13 16.36
N PHE A 261 -19.22 -6.88 15.35
CA PHE A 261 -20.51 -6.63 14.69
C PHE A 261 -21.71 -6.76 15.67
N ASP A 262 -21.65 -7.73 16.59
CA ASP A 262 -22.68 -7.89 17.61
C ASP A 262 -22.77 -6.69 18.59
N GLU A 263 -21.63 -6.09 18.91
CA GLU A 263 -21.58 -4.87 19.74
C GLU A 263 -22.16 -3.68 19.00
N ILE A 264 -21.85 -3.55 17.69
CA ILE A 264 -22.39 -2.50 16.82
C ILE A 264 -23.91 -2.64 16.70
N GLU A 265 -24.42 -3.85 16.45
CA GLU A 265 -25.87 -4.09 16.37
C GLU A 265 -26.59 -3.67 17.65
N ARG A 266 -26.06 -4.04 18.81
CA ARG A 266 -26.60 -3.66 20.12
C ARG A 266 -26.55 -2.15 20.38
N GLU A 267 -25.44 -1.50 20.03
CA GLU A 267 -25.27 -0.05 20.19
C GLU A 267 -26.29 0.74 19.38
N PHE A 268 -26.66 0.24 18.21
CA PHE A 268 -27.56 0.91 17.28
C PHE A 268 -28.99 0.29 17.23
N GLU A 269 -29.31 -0.58 18.17
CA GLU A 269 -30.68 -1.12 18.31
C GLU A 269 -31.69 0.03 18.49
N GLY A 270 -32.70 0.05 17.63
CA GLY A 270 -33.74 1.10 17.63
C GLY A 270 -33.29 2.46 17.06
N LYS A 271 -32.05 2.60 16.58
CA LYS A 271 -31.55 3.82 15.93
C LYS A 271 -31.61 3.69 14.42
N GLY A 272 -31.87 4.80 13.72
CA GLY A 272 -31.91 4.83 12.27
C GLY A 272 -30.55 4.91 11.59
N TYR A 273 -30.50 4.70 10.28
CA TYR A 273 -29.27 4.80 9.49
C TYR A 273 -28.60 6.18 9.53
N GLY A 274 -29.36 7.25 9.77
CA GLY A 274 -28.81 8.61 9.90
C GLY A 274 -27.85 8.73 11.09
N ASP A 275 -28.25 8.19 12.24
CA ASP A 275 -27.41 8.18 13.46
C ASP A 275 -26.18 7.30 13.24
N PHE A 276 -26.38 6.10 12.68
CA PHE A 276 -25.27 5.18 12.39
C PHE A 276 -24.25 5.79 11.42
N LYS A 277 -24.69 6.33 10.28
CA LYS A 277 -23.80 7.00 9.30
C LYS A 277 -23.02 8.16 9.92
N THR A 278 -23.65 8.90 10.84
CA THR A 278 -23.00 9.99 11.55
C THR A 278 -21.89 9.44 12.45
N LYS A 279 -22.17 8.39 13.22
CA LYS A 279 -21.18 7.75 14.11
C LYS A 279 -20.02 7.12 13.34
N VAL A 280 -20.30 6.45 12.21
CA VAL A 280 -19.24 5.94 11.34
C VAL A 280 -18.35 7.08 10.83
N GLY A 281 -18.96 8.20 10.39
CA GLY A 281 -18.23 9.38 9.96
C GLY A 281 -17.36 9.98 11.07
N GLU A 282 -17.88 10.08 12.31
CA GLU A 282 -17.13 10.54 13.48
C GLU A 282 -15.93 9.65 13.77
N ALA A 283 -16.11 8.32 13.81
CA ALA A 283 -15.04 7.36 14.06
C ALA A 283 -13.93 7.44 12.98
N VAL A 284 -14.30 7.60 11.72
CA VAL A 284 -13.32 7.76 10.62
C VAL A 284 -12.58 9.11 10.73
N ILE A 285 -13.27 10.18 11.10
CA ILE A 285 -12.65 11.49 11.30
C ILE A 285 -11.62 11.41 12.44
N GLU A 286 -11.99 10.80 13.56
CA GLU A 286 -11.10 10.62 14.72
C GLU A 286 -9.85 9.82 14.35
N GLU A 287 -9.99 8.74 13.59
CA GLU A 287 -8.88 7.91 13.08
C GLU A 287 -7.95 8.70 12.15
N LEU A 288 -8.49 9.56 11.28
CA LEU A 288 -7.73 10.24 10.22
C LEU A 288 -7.17 11.61 10.64
N ILE A 289 -7.69 12.29 11.67
CA ILE A 289 -7.18 13.60 12.12
C ILE A 289 -5.67 13.57 12.38
N PRO A 290 -5.11 12.62 13.16
CA PRO A 290 -3.67 12.58 13.44
C PRO A 290 -2.83 12.41 12.17
N VAL A 291 -3.29 11.59 11.23
CA VAL A 291 -2.60 11.36 9.95
C VAL A 291 -2.55 12.64 9.15
N ARG A 292 -3.68 13.34 9.05
CA ARG A 292 -3.80 14.58 8.28
C ARG A 292 -3.00 15.73 8.89
N GLU A 293 -3.05 15.89 10.21
CA GLU A 293 -2.27 16.93 10.92
C GLU A 293 -0.77 16.70 10.75
N ASN A 294 -0.30 15.45 10.93
CA ASN A 294 1.09 15.10 10.70
C ASN A 294 1.49 15.31 9.24
N PHE A 295 0.64 14.92 8.28
CA PHE A 295 0.91 15.16 6.88
C PHE A 295 1.10 16.63 6.58
N ASN A 296 0.18 17.50 7.02
CA ASN A 296 0.26 18.94 6.79
C ASN A 296 1.53 19.54 7.42
N ARG A 297 1.93 19.08 8.60
CA ARG A 297 3.17 19.51 9.25
C ARG A 297 4.40 19.07 8.43
N ILE A 298 4.48 17.80 8.06
CA ILE A 298 5.64 17.20 7.40
C ILE A 298 5.81 17.71 5.97
N VAL A 299 4.74 17.80 5.18
CA VAL A 299 4.82 18.24 3.77
C VAL A 299 5.25 19.69 3.62
N ASN A 300 4.99 20.51 4.64
CA ASN A 300 5.41 21.92 4.68
C ASN A 300 6.83 22.11 5.23
N ASP A 301 7.39 21.14 5.95
CA ASP A 301 8.78 21.13 6.40
C ASP A 301 9.68 20.46 5.35
N LYS A 302 10.02 21.22 4.31
CA LYS A 302 10.84 20.72 3.20
C LYS A 302 12.25 20.29 3.62
N ALA A 303 12.82 20.96 4.64
CA ALA A 303 14.16 20.62 5.13
C ALA A 303 14.15 19.24 5.79
N TYR A 304 13.24 19.01 6.73
CA TYR A 304 13.04 17.72 7.38
C TYR A 304 12.73 16.61 6.37
N LEU A 305 11.82 16.87 5.42
CA LEU A 305 11.44 15.90 4.40
C LEU A 305 12.63 15.48 3.54
N THR A 306 13.44 16.46 3.09
CA THR A 306 14.64 16.23 2.28
C THR A 306 15.70 15.44 3.05
N GLU A 307 15.89 15.75 4.33
CA GLU A 307 16.82 15.04 5.22
C GLU A 307 16.40 13.57 5.39
N CYS A 308 15.12 13.32 5.69
CA CYS A 308 14.59 11.96 5.81
C CYS A 308 14.73 11.17 4.51
N MET A 309 14.45 11.79 3.35
CA MET A 309 14.61 11.16 2.04
C MET A 309 16.07 10.79 1.75
N ALA A 310 17.02 11.69 2.06
CA ALA A 310 18.45 11.45 1.86
C ALA A 310 18.96 10.32 2.77
N LYS A 311 18.62 10.36 4.06
CA LYS A 311 18.99 9.33 5.05
C LYS A 311 18.43 7.95 4.67
N GLY A 312 17.17 7.91 4.25
CA GLY A 312 16.53 6.68 3.80
C GLY A 312 17.20 6.11 2.55
N ALA A 313 17.51 6.96 1.57
CA ALA A 313 18.20 6.56 0.35
C ALA A 313 19.60 6.02 0.63
N GLU A 314 20.41 6.69 1.47
CA GLU A 314 21.73 6.23 1.86
C GLU A 314 21.68 4.84 2.53
N THR A 315 20.74 4.65 3.45
CA THR A 315 20.57 3.37 4.13
C THR A 315 20.13 2.27 3.17
N ALA A 316 19.16 2.57 2.32
CA ALA A 316 18.66 1.65 1.30
C ALA A 316 19.76 1.28 0.28
N GLN A 317 20.55 2.25 -0.20
CA GLN A 317 21.67 2.04 -1.10
C GLN A 317 22.70 1.08 -0.48
N ARG A 318 23.11 1.33 0.76
CA ARG A 318 24.07 0.48 1.48
C ARG A 318 23.59 -0.96 1.65
N ILE A 319 22.29 -1.18 1.87
CA ILE A 319 21.71 -2.52 2.01
C ILE A 319 21.68 -3.21 0.65
N SER A 320 21.20 -2.53 -0.37
CA SER A 320 20.99 -3.08 -1.71
C SER A 320 22.32 -3.37 -2.43
N GLU A 321 23.34 -2.54 -2.26
CA GLU A 321 24.69 -2.79 -2.80
C GLU A 321 25.30 -4.09 -2.29
N ARG A 322 25.07 -4.45 -1.03
CA ARG A 322 25.54 -5.73 -0.49
C ARG A 322 24.96 -6.93 -1.23
N THR A 323 23.74 -6.81 -1.69
CA THR A 323 23.10 -7.87 -2.48
C THR A 323 23.56 -7.83 -3.93
N LEU A 324 23.66 -6.63 -4.52
CA LEU A 324 24.11 -6.47 -5.91
C LEU A 324 25.56 -6.95 -6.13
N ASN A 325 26.41 -6.82 -5.12
CA ASN A 325 27.84 -7.20 -5.16
C ASN A 325 28.11 -8.68 -4.81
N LYS A 326 27.09 -9.48 -4.52
CA LYS A 326 27.22 -10.94 -4.36
C LYS A 326 27.45 -11.60 -5.71
#